data_fd56edda2f89199254d8706cd9c46d8f
#
_entry.id   fd56edda2f89199254d8706cd9c46d8f
#
_cell.length_a   1.000
_cell.length_b   1.000
_cell.length_c   1.000
_cell.angle_alpha   90.00
_cell.angle_beta   90.00
_cell.angle_gamma   90.00
#
_symmetry.space_group_name_H-M   'P 1'
#
loop_
_entity.id
_entity.type
_entity.pdbx_description
1 polymer ?
#
loop_
_entity_poly.entity_id
_entity_poly.type
_entity_poly.pdbx_seq_one_letter_code
_entity_poly.pdbx_strand_id
1 'polypeptide(L)'
;MWQFTIRGHDLSEITSVKELAQATEKVGVHHLQLAMGMSFPELVDKSTKLNPGLGRFVKDELGKYDVDIAVLSCYINMIHPDAEERERLLGKFESFVKNAKAFGAAMVASETGCVLSQIQYTEKNFTEEAFEDMVQVIQRLVKKGEEHGVMIGIEPGLNHPLHSLEKVKRLIDRVNSDYLGIILDPTNLIDSENY
;
A
#
# COMPACT_ATOMS: atom_id res chain seq x y z
N MET A 1 17.56 12.39 12.70
CA MET A 1 17.84 10.92 12.77
C MET A 1 16.93 10.25 11.76
N TRP A 2 17.44 9.37 10.89
CA TRP A 2 16.59 8.62 9.94
C TRP A 2 15.76 7.63 10.73
N GLN A 3 14.45 7.55 10.44
CA GLN A 3 13.56 6.53 10.99
C GLN A 3 13.38 5.44 9.94
N PHE A 4 13.57 4.20 10.35
CA PHE A 4 13.39 3.05 9.47
C PHE A 4 12.02 2.43 9.72
N THR A 5 11.42 1.93 8.65
CA THR A 5 10.17 1.17 8.67
C THR A 5 10.46 -0.26 8.23
N ILE A 6 9.88 -1.25 8.90
CA ILE A 6 9.98 -2.66 8.50
C ILE A 6 8.61 -3.13 8.00
N ARG A 7 8.61 -4.01 7.01
CA ARG A 7 7.38 -4.66 6.56
C ARG A 7 6.99 -5.76 7.55
N GLY A 8 5.80 -5.67 8.14
CA GLY A 8 5.35 -6.61 9.18
C GLY A 8 5.28 -8.07 8.71
N HIS A 9 5.00 -8.29 7.42
CA HIS A 9 4.93 -9.65 6.85
C HIS A 9 6.28 -10.28 6.49
N ASP A 10 7.38 -9.55 6.62
CA ASP A 10 8.74 -10.11 6.50
C ASP A 10 9.23 -10.71 7.82
N LEU A 11 8.56 -10.43 8.92
CA LEU A 11 8.83 -11.07 10.21
C LEU A 11 8.16 -12.45 10.23
N SER A 12 8.96 -13.51 10.35
CA SER A 12 8.49 -14.89 10.36
C SER A 12 7.85 -15.30 11.70
N GLU A 13 7.02 -16.32 11.66
CA GLU A 13 6.42 -16.96 12.84
C GLU A 13 5.48 -16.04 13.67
N ILE A 14 4.91 -15.01 13.04
CA ILE A 14 3.99 -14.06 13.65
C ILE A 14 2.55 -14.56 13.43
N THR A 15 1.81 -14.77 14.51
CA THR A 15 0.41 -15.22 14.47
C THR A 15 -0.56 -14.22 15.11
N SER A 16 -0.04 -13.20 15.80
CA SER A 16 -0.86 -12.19 16.47
C SER A 16 -0.26 -10.78 16.38
N VAL A 17 -1.12 -9.77 16.52
CA VAL A 17 -0.69 -8.36 16.57
C VAL A 17 0.30 -8.11 17.70
N LYS A 18 0.11 -8.77 18.84
CA LYS A 18 1.03 -8.69 19.99
C LYS A 18 2.42 -9.24 19.63
N GLU A 19 2.50 -10.42 19.00
CA GLU A 19 3.78 -11.00 18.58
C GLU A 19 4.48 -10.13 17.54
N LEU A 20 3.71 -9.52 16.60
CA LEU A 20 4.25 -8.56 15.65
C LEU A 20 4.89 -7.35 16.38
N ALA A 21 4.17 -6.78 17.35
CA ALA A 21 4.67 -5.66 18.14
C ALA A 21 5.98 -6.01 18.88
N GLN A 22 6.02 -7.17 19.54
CA GLN A 22 7.20 -7.66 20.26
C GLN A 22 8.40 -7.92 19.33
N ALA A 23 8.14 -8.51 18.16
CA ALA A 23 9.18 -8.78 17.18
C ALA A 23 9.75 -7.48 16.60
N THR A 24 8.91 -6.49 16.35
CA THR A 24 9.30 -5.17 15.85
C THR A 24 10.14 -4.41 16.89
N GLU A 25 9.70 -4.37 18.13
CA GLU A 25 10.47 -3.78 19.24
C GLU A 25 11.83 -4.45 19.40
N LYS A 26 11.87 -5.79 19.34
CA LYS A 26 13.11 -6.57 19.50
C LYS A 26 14.17 -6.24 18.45
N VAL A 27 13.78 -5.90 17.23
CA VAL A 27 14.72 -5.45 16.17
C VAL A 27 15.06 -3.96 16.26
N GLY A 28 14.51 -3.24 17.24
CA GLY A 28 14.80 -1.82 17.48
C GLY A 28 14.15 -0.88 16.46
N VAL A 29 13.06 -1.30 15.84
CA VAL A 29 12.27 -0.50 14.90
C VAL A 29 10.93 -0.15 15.54
N HIS A 30 10.46 1.07 15.32
CA HIS A 30 9.22 1.59 15.92
C HIS A 30 8.12 1.84 14.89
N HIS A 31 8.42 1.71 13.60
CA HIS A 31 7.48 2.02 12.52
C HIS A 31 7.25 0.81 11.62
N LEU A 32 5.99 0.51 11.36
CA LEU A 32 5.58 -0.62 10.52
C LEU A 32 4.97 -0.17 9.19
N GLN A 33 5.32 -0.89 8.14
CA GLN A 33 4.45 -1.05 6.97
C GLN A 33 3.60 -2.30 7.22
N LEU A 34 2.31 -2.11 7.48
CA LEU A 34 1.39 -3.19 7.84
C LEU A 34 0.46 -3.55 6.68
N ALA A 35 0.62 -4.75 6.15
CA ALA A 35 -0.31 -5.36 5.19
C ALA A 35 -1.21 -6.36 5.92
N MET A 36 -2.38 -5.91 6.39
CA MET A 36 -3.31 -6.72 7.20
C MET A 36 -3.65 -8.06 6.57
N GLY A 37 -3.92 -8.10 5.26
CA GLY A 37 -4.27 -9.34 4.56
C GLY A 37 -3.11 -10.34 4.41
N MET A 38 -1.87 -9.89 4.57
CA MET A 38 -0.67 -10.75 4.55
C MET A 38 -0.27 -11.19 5.94
N SER A 39 -0.28 -10.25 6.90
CA SER A 39 0.12 -10.54 8.28
C SER A 39 -0.94 -11.29 9.08
N PHE A 40 -2.23 -10.98 8.85
CA PHE A 40 -3.35 -11.49 9.65
C PHE A 40 -4.57 -11.81 8.76
N PRO A 41 -4.46 -12.80 7.85
CA PRO A 41 -5.54 -13.13 6.91
C PRO A 41 -6.84 -13.54 7.60
N GLU A 42 -6.77 -14.13 8.79
CA GLU A 42 -7.93 -14.51 9.59
C GLU A 42 -8.68 -13.34 10.24
N LEU A 43 -8.00 -12.20 10.44
CA LEU A 43 -8.63 -10.97 10.96
C LEU A 43 -9.27 -10.14 9.84
N VAL A 44 -8.89 -10.40 8.59
CA VAL A 44 -9.33 -9.66 7.43
C VAL A 44 -9.82 -10.65 6.37
N ASP A 45 -11.11 -10.92 6.35
CA ASP A 45 -11.73 -11.73 5.30
C ASP A 45 -11.42 -11.16 3.90
N LYS A 46 -11.31 -12.04 2.89
CA LYS A 46 -10.98 -11.68 1.50
C LYS A 46 -11.92 -10.65 0.87
N SER A 47 -13.13 -10.54 1.38
CA SER A 47 -14.13 -9.52 0.99
C SER A 47 -14.11 -8.28 1.87
N THR A 48 -13.27 -8.20 2.90
CA THR A 48 -13.58 -7.38 4.06
C THR A 48 -13.06 -5.98 3.96
N LYS A 49 -13.99 -5.12 4.14
CA LYS A 49 -13.81 -3.73 4.50
C LYS A 49 -13.31 -3.67 5.93
N LEU A 50 -12.24 -2.94 6.17
CA LEU A 50 -11.77 -2.65 7.52
C LEU A 50 -12.86 -1.90 8.31
N ASN A 51 -12.79 -1.99 9.62
CA ASN A 51 -13.67 -1.24 10.51
C ASN A 51 -12.86 -0.54 11.63
N PRO A 52 -13.43 0.53 12.25
CA PRO A 52 -12.71 1.31 13.25
C PRO A 52 -12.36 0.51 14.51
N GLY A 53 -13.15 -0.50 14.87
CA GLY A 53 -12.89 -1.34 16.05
C GLY A 53 -11.61 -2.17 15.88
N LEU A 54 -11.45 -2.81 14.73
CA LEU A 54 -10.23 -3.54 14.38
C LEU A 54 -9.02 -2.58 14.36
N GLY A 55 -9.19 -1.39 13.74
CA GLY A 55 -8.12 -0.40 13.68
C GLY A 55 -7.65 0.02 15.07
N ARG A 56 -8.58 0.33 15.95
CA ARG A 56 -8.26 0.68 17.34
C ARG A 56 -7.55 -0.45 18.08
N PHE A 57 -8.05 -1.68 17.96
CA PHE A 57 -7.42 -2.85 18.57
C PHE A 57 -5.96 -3.00 18.12
N VAL A 58 -5.70 -2.95 16.82
CA VAL A 58 -4.34 -3.07 16.28
C VAL A 58 -3.45 -1.94 16.79
N LYS A 59 -3.93 -0.70 16.72
CA LYS A 59 -3.20 0.47 17.20
C LYS A 59 -2.85 0.36 18.69
N ASP A 60 -3.83 0.00 19.53
CA ASP A 60 -3.64 -0.10 20.96
C ASP A 60 -2.67 -1.23 21.35
N GLU A 61 -2.69 -2.37 20.61
CA GLU A 61 -1.74 -3.47 20.85
C GLU A 61 -0.31 -3.10 20.45
N LEU A 62 -0.11 -2.48 19.27
CA LEU A 62 1.20 -2.03 18.81
C LEU A 62 1.77 -0.96 19.75
N GLY A 63 0.94 -0.01 20.18
CA GLY A 63 1.34 1.08 21.05
C GLY A 63 1.85 0.66 22.44
N LYS A 64 1.53 -0.56 22.91
CA LYS A 64 2.10 -1.11 24.16
C LYS A 64 3.61 -1.36 24.09
N TYR A 65 4.14 -1.43 22.86
CA TYR A 65 5.55 -1.70 22.55
C TYR A 65 6.22 -0.53 21.83
N ASP A 66 5.60 0.68 21.90
CA ASP A 66 6.08 1.89 21.24
C ASP A 66 6.25 1.68 19.71
N VAL A 67 5.32 0.93 19.11
CA VAL A 67 5.27 0.65 17.67
C VAL A 67 4.05 1.31 17.07
N ASP A 68 4.21 1.97 15.94
CA ASP A 68 3.15 2.59 15.16
C ASP A 68 3.09 2.06 13.71
N ILE A 69 2.06 2.46 12.98
CA ILE A 69 1.87 2.13 11.58
C ILE A 69 2.20 3.36 10.72
N ALA A 70 3.38 3.39 10.13
CA ALA A 70 3.76 4.41 9.17
C ALA A 70 2.97 4.28 7.86
N VAL A 71 2.79 3.04 7.38
CA VAL A 71 2.09 2.73 6.14
C VAL A 71 1.12 1.57 6.35
N LEU A 72 -0.16 1.78 6.06
CA LEU A 72 -1.17 0.71 6.01
C LEU A 72 -1.29 0.23 4.56
N SER A 73 -0.68 -0.90 4.23
CA SER A 73 -0.66 -1.42 2.86
C SER A 73 -1.94 -2.17 2.51
N CYS A 74 -2.49 -1.85 1.35
CA CYS A 74 -3.62 -2.51 0.73
C CYS A 74 -3.28 -2.90 -0.70
N TYR A 75 -2.53 -3.96 -0.88
CA TYR A 75 -2.13 -4.45 -2.20
C TYR A 75 -3.34 -4.90 -3.01
N ILE A 76 -3.54 -4.23 -4.14
CA ILE A 76 -4.60 -4.51 -5.10
C ILE A 76 -4.08 -4.37 -6.53
N ASN A 77 -4.74 -5.01 -7.48
CA ASN A 77 -4.56 -4.68 -8.89
C ASN A 77 -5.45 -3.48 -9.25
N MET A 78 -4.86 -2.28 -9.24
CA MET A 78 -5.60 -1.01 -9.46
C MET A 78 -6.19 -0.90 -10.87
N ILE A 79 -5.53 -1.53 -11.85
CA ILE A 79 -5.93 -1.51 -13.27
C ILE A 79 -6.39 -2.88 -13.76
N HIS A 80 -7.02 -3.65 -12.89
CA HIS A 80 -7.58 -4.95 -13.24
C HIS A 80 -8.47 -4.85 -14.50
N PRO A 81 -8.31 -5.76 -15.50
CA PRO A 81 -9.02 -5.65 -16.78
C PRO A 81 -10.53 -5.89 -16.67
N ASP A 82 -10.97 -6.70 -15.72
CA ASP A 82 -12.38 -6.89 -15.41
C ASP A 82 -12.89 -5.72 -14.58
N ALA A 83 -13.92 -5.02 -15.07
CA ALA A 83 -14.44 -3.80 -14.48
C ALA A 83 -15.12 -4.03 -13.12
N GLU A 84 -15.83 -5.14 -12.94
CA GLU A 84 -16.51 -5.47 -11.70
C GLU A 84 -15.49 -5.79 -10.59
N GLU A 85 -14.50 -6.60 -10.92
CA GLU A 85 -13.42 -6.93 -10.00
C GLU A 85 -12.57 -5.68 -9.66
N ARG A 86 -12.28 -4.82 -10.64
CA ARG A 86 -11.60 -3.54 -10.42
C ARG A 86 -12.35 -2.69 -9.39
N GLU A 87 -13.66 -2.48 -9.56
CA GLU A 87 -14.48 -1.70 -8.62
C GLU A 87 -14.51 -2.35 -7.22
N ARG A 88 -14.55 -3.66 -7.13
CA ARG A 88 -14.45 -4.38 -5.85
C ARG A 88 -13.11 -4.10 -5.16
N LEU A 89 -12.00 -4.16 -5.91
CA LEU A 89 -10.64 -3.90 -5.40
C LEU A 89 -10.46 -2.44 -4.99
N LEU A 90 -10.93 -1.49 -5.80
CA LEU A 90 -10.90 -0.07 -5.46
C LEU A 90 -11.75 0.23 -4.23
N GLY A 91 -12.93 -0.35 -4.12
CA GLY A 91 -13.78 -0.23 -2.93
C GLY A 91 -13.13 -0.80 -1.67
N LYS A 92 -12.33 -1.88 -1.80
CA LYS A 92 -11.48 -2.37 -0.70
C LYS A 92 -10.46 -1.33 -0.28
N PHE A 93 -9.71 -0.76 -1.23
CA PHE A 93 -8.71 0.28 -0.94
C PHE A 93 -9.33 1.52 -0.28
N GLU A 94 -10.47 2.00 -0.81
CA GLU A 94 -11.21 3.12 -0.23
C GLU A 94 -11.67 2.84 1.22
N SER A 95 -12.00 1.58 1.54
CA SER A 95 -12.28 1.17 2.92
C SER A 95 -11.05 1.27 3.82
N PHE A 96 -9.86 0.96 3.31
CA PHE A 96 -8.61 1.17 4.05
C PHE A 96 -8.38 2.65 4.32
N VAL A 97 -8.53 3.51 3.31
CA VAL A 97 -8.41 4.97 3.45
C VAL A 97 -9.36 5.50 4.52
N LYS A 98 -10.64 5.10 4.46
CA LYS A 98 -11.67 5.52 5.43
C LYS A 98 -11.31 5.15 6.87
N ASN A 99 -10.65 4.02 7.08
CA ASN A 99 -10.34 3.49 8.41
C ASN A 99 -8.90 3.74 8.87
N ALA A 100 -8.02 4.29 8.02
CA ALA A 100 -6.59 4.46 8.31
C ALA A 100 -6.32 5.18 9.64
N LYS A 101 -7.07 6.24 9.95
CA LYS A 101 -6.94 6.99 11.21
C LYS A 101 -7.24 6.15 12.46
N ALA A 102 -8.15 5.17 12.37
CA ALA A 102 -8.43 4.26 13.47
C ALA A 102 -7.23 3.32 13.74
N PHE A 103 -6.47 2.98 12.70
CA PHE A 103 -5.20 2.26 12.81
C PHE A 103 -4.03 3.15 13.24
N GLY A 104 -4.21 4.47 13.32
CA GLY A 104 -3.14 5.43 13.57
C GLY A 104 -2.23 5.67 12.37
N ALA A 105 -2.61 5.18 11.18
CA ALA A 105 -1.86 5.35 9.95
C ALA A 105 -2.19 6.68 9.26
N ALA A 106 -1.15 7.40 8.84
CA ALA A 106 -1.29 8.62 8.04
C ALA A 106 -1.34 8.34 6.52
N MET A 107 -0.93 7.14 6.10
CA MET A 107 -0.82 6.74 4.70
C MET A 107 -1.42 5.37 4.46
N VAL A 108 -2.14 5.21 3.34
CA VAL A 108 -2.51 3.92 2.75
C VAL A 108 -1.76 3.75 1.44
N ALA A 109 -1.12 2.60 1.23
CA ALA A 109 -0.28 2.40 0.07
C ALA A 109 -0.54 1.08 -0.66
N SER A 110 -0.18 1.06 -1.95
CA SER A 110 -0.16 -0.13 -2.81
C SER A 110 0.80 0.06 -3.98
N GLU A 111 1.18 -1.05 -4.60
CA GLU A 111 1.68 -1.09 -5.98
C GLU A 111 0.54 -0.81 -6.96
N THR A 112 0.88 -0.55 -8.24
CA THR A 112 -0.12 -0.14 -9.24
C THR A 112 -0.85 -1.31 -9.90
N GLY A 113 -0.32 -2.53 -9.80
CA GLY A 113 -0.93 -3.71 -10.41
C GLY A 113 -0.52 -3.95 -11.86
N CYS A 114 -1.39 -4.58 -12.65
CA CYS A 114 -1.10 -5.10 -13.98
C CYS A 114 -2.36 -5.07 -14.85
N VAL A 115 -2.19 -4.87 -16.15
CA VAL A 115 -3.29 -4.93 -17.14
C VAL A 115 -3.87 -6.34 -17.35
N LEU A 116 -3.32 -7.35 -16.67
CA LEU A 116 -3.83 -8.73 -16.67
C LEU A 116 -4.56 -9.03 -15.36
N SER A 117 -5.41 -10.04 -15.38
CA SER A 117 -6.16 -10.46 -14.17
C SER A 117 -5.26 -11.00 -13.05
N GLN A 118 -4.14 -11.61 -13.42
CA GLN A 118 -3.09 -12.03 -12.49
C GLN A 118 -1.88 -11.12 -12.65
N ILE A 119 -1.30 -10.67 -11.54
CA ILE A 119 -0.11 -9.85 -11.55
C ILE A 119 1.07 -10.69 -12.02
N GLN A 120 1.55 -10.39 -13.22
CA GLN A 120 2.69 -11.04 -13.85
C GLN A 120 3.34 -10.11 -14.88
N TYR A 121 4.55 -10.44 -15.30
CA TYR A 121 5.23 -9.68 -16.34
C TYR A 121 4.41 -9.64 -17.64
N THR A 122 4.28 -8.45 -18.22
CA THR A 122 3.77 -8.23 -19.57
C THR A 122 4.23 -6.88 -20.08
N GLU A 123 4.69 -6.84 -21.34
CA GLU A 123 5.05 -5.57 -22.01
C GLU A 123 3.87 -4.61 -22.14
N LYS A 124 2.64 -5.12 -22.05
CA LYS A 124 1.42 -4.28 -22.07
C LYS A 124 1.34 -3.31 -20.87
N ASN A 125 2.03 -3.61 -19.77
CA ASN A 125 2.12 -2.69 -18.62
C ASN A 125 2.89 -1.40 -18.98
N PHE A 126 3.77 -1.44 -19.98
CA PHE A 126 4.66 -0.32 -20.32
C PHE A 126 4.07 0.63 -21.36
N THR A 127 2.86 0.36 -21.82
CA THR A 127 2.17 1.21 -22.79
C THR A 127 1.71 2.52 -22.17
N GLU A 128 1.53 3.55 -23.00
CA GLU A 128 0.98 4.84 -22.56
C GLU A 128 -0.46 4.69 -22.09
N GLU A 129 -1.23 3.81 -22.72
CA GLU A 129 -2.61 3.51 -22.34
C GLU A 129 -2.70 2.94 -20.90
N ALA A 130 -1.84 1.99 -20.55
CA ALA A 130 -1.77 1.45 -19.19
C ALA A 130 -1.37 2.53 -18.16
N PHE A 131 -0.44 3.42 -18.54
CA PHE A 131 -0.06 4.53 -17.68
C PHE A 131 -1.21 5.52 -17.44
N GLU A 132 -1.94 5.91 -18.50
CA GLU A 132 -3.07 6.83 -18.39
C GLU A 132 -4.24 6.21 -17.58
N ASP A 133 -4.54 4.94 -17.78
CA ASP A 133 -5.54 4.22 -16.98
C ASP A 133 -5.14 4.23 -15.48
N MET A 134 -3.89 3.92 -15.17
CA MET A 134 -3.34 4.00 -13.82
C MET A 134 -3.47 5.41 -13.22
N VAL A 135 -3.12 6.46 -13.98
CA VAL A 135 -3.21 7.85 -13.51
C VAL A 135 -4.65 8.20 -13.11
N GLN A 136 -5.65 7.83 -13.92
CA GLN A 136 -7.06 8.09 -13.62
C GLN A 136 -7.50 7.39 -12.30
N VAL A 137 -7.09 6.16 -12.11
CA VAL A 137 -7.38 5.42 -10.87
C VAL A 137 -6.71 6.10 -9.67
N ILE A 138 -5.44 6.46 -9.78
CA ILE A 138 -4.71 7.11 -8.68
C ILE A 138 -5.34 8.47 -8.33
N GLN A 139 -5.76 9.26 -9.31
CA GLN A 139 -6.49 10.51 -9.06
C GLN A 139 -7.79 10.28 -8.26
N ARG A 140 -8.55 9.22 -8.58
CA ARG A 140 -9.73 8.82 -7.79
C ARG A 140 -9.37 8.50 -6.34
N LEU A 141 -8.31 7.70 -6.13
CA LEU A 141 -7.89 7.28 -4.80
C LEU A 141 -7.31 8.45 -3.99
N VAL A 142 -6.54 9.33 -4.63
CA VAL A 142 -6.01 10.55 -3.99
C VAL A 142 -7.15 11.48 -3.56
N LYS A 143 -8.17 11.68 -4.39
CA LYS A 143 -9.37 12.42 -3.99
C LYS A 143 -10.03 11.81 -2.75
N LYS A 144 -10.09 10.48 -2.66
CA LYS A 144 -10.58 9.80 -1.47
C LYS A 144 -9.67 10.03 -0.26
N GLY A 145 -8.37 10.07 -0.46
CA GLY A 145 -7.38 10.45 0.54
C GLY A 145 -7.61 11.86 1.09
N GLU A 146 -7.82 12.84 0.20
CA GLU A 146 -8.16 14.23 0.56
C GLU A 146 -9.42 14.32 1.42
N GLU A 147 -10.50 13.60 1.05
CA GLU A 147 -11.75 13.57 1.81
C GLU A 147 -11.57 13.06 3.25
N HIS A 148 -10.62 12.16 3.49
CA HIS A 148 -10.37 11.55 4.79
C HIS A 148 -9.12 12.09 5.50
N GLY A 149 -8.31 12.95 4.85
CA GLY A 149 -7.04 13.45 5.36
C GLY A 149 -6.03 12.32 5.59
N VAL A 150 -5.87 11.46 4.57
CA VAL A 150 -4.98 10.29 4.54
C VAL A 150 -4.17 10.32 3.23
N MET A 151 -2.86 10.21 3.31
CA MET A 151 -2.01 10.15 2.13
C MET A 151 -2.19 8.84 1.38
N ILE A 152 -2.05 8.90 0.07
CA ILE A 152 -2.04 7.73 -0.81
C ILE A 152 -0.62 7.50 -1.28
N GLY A 153 -0.01 6.41 -0.83
CA GLY A 153 1.33 5.99 -1.22
C GLY A 153 1.29 5.05 -2.41
N ILE A 154 2.05 5.36 -3.45
CA ILE A 154 2.18 4.52 -4.63
C ILE A 154 3.62 4.00 -4.72
N GLU A 155 3.75 2.68 -4.80
CA GLU A 155 5.04 2.00 -4.87
C GLU A 155 5.36 1.63 -6.33
N PRO A 156 6.45 2.18 -6.90
CA PRO A 156 6.93 1.78 -8.22
C PRO A 156 7.50 0.37 -8.23
N GLY A 157 7.41 -0.31 -9.38
CA GLY A 157 8.01 -1.63 -9.54
C GLY A 157 8.23 -1.97 -11.01
N LEU A 158 9.29 -2.73 -11.32
CA LEU A 158 9.75 -3.03 -12.68
C LEU A 158 8.68 -3.64 -13.59
N ASN A 159 7.76 -4.40 -13.02
CA ASN A 159 6.71 -5.08 -13.80
C ASN A 159 5.38 -4.33 -13.82
N HIS A 160 5.36 -3.08 -13.36
CA HIS A 160 4.15 -2.26 -13.23
C HIS A 160 4.12 -1.11 -14.25
N PRO A 161 2.97 -0.51 -14.53
CA PRO A 161 2.91 0.73 -15.33
C PRO A 161 3.77 1.86 -14.77
N LEU A 162 3.99 1.88 -13.45
CA LEU A 162 4.88 2.82 -12.76
C LEU A 162 6.25 2.16 -12.51
N HIS A 163 7.04 1.96 -13.59
CA HIS A 163 8.27 1.18 -13.56
C HIS A 163 9.56 2.00 -13.60
N SER A 164 9.48 3.33 -13.69
CA SER A 164 10.67 4.17 -13.86
C SER A 164 10.53 5.54 -13.19
N LEU A 165 11.67 6.17 -12.91
CA LEU A 165 11.72 7.54 -12.36
C LEU A 165 10.99 8.54 -13.26
N GLU A 166 11.07 8.38 -14.58
CA GLU A 166 10.35 9.24 -15.53
C GLU A 166 8.83 9.13 -15.33
N LYS A 167 8.31 7.90 -15.27
CA LYS A 167 6.88 7.65 -15.04
C LYS A 167 6.43 8.17 -13.68
N VAL A 168 7.27 8.05 -12.64
CA VAL A 168 6.99 8.62 -11.30
C VAL A 168 6.86 10.14 -11.36
N LYS A 169 7.79 10.84 -12.01
CA LYS A 169 7.71 12.30 -12.15
C LYS A 169 6.44 12.71 -12.90
N ARG A 170 6.15 12.04 -14.00
CA ARG A 170 4.91 12.27 -14.76
C ARG A 170 3.65 12.02 -13.93
N LEU A 171 3.62 10.98 -13.12
CA LEU A 171 2.50 10.71 -12.21
C LEU A 171 2.29 11.88 -11.22
N ILE A 172 3.38 12.35 -10.59
CA ILE A 172 3.32 13.48 -9.65
C ILE A 172 2.76 14.72 -10.34
N ASP A 173 3.27 15.05 -11.52
CA ASP A 173 2.81 16.23 -12.29
C ASP A 173 1.33 16.11 -12.71
N ARG A 174 0.89 14.90 -13.07
CA ARG A 174 -0.49 14.65 -13.54
C ARG A 174 -1.51 14.64 -12.41
N VAL A 175 -1.16 14.11 -11.26
CA VAL A 175 -2.03 14.06 -10.07
C VAL A 175 -2.05 15.40 -9.35
N ASN A 176 -0.90 16.02 -9.18
CA ASN A 176 -0.69 17.36 -8.60
C ASN A 176 -1.47 17.58 -7.30
N SER A 177 -1.26 16.69 -6.32
CA SER A 177 -1.89 16.74 -5.00
C SER A 177 -0.88 16.45 -3.89
N ASP A 178 -0.97 17.20 -2.79
CA ASP A 178 -0.17 16.99 -1.58
C ASP A 178 -0.50 15.66 -0.86
N TYR A 179 -1.59 15.01 -1.26
CA TYR A 179 -2.00 13.71 -0.74
C TYR A 179 -1.45 12.51 -1.52
N LEU A 180 -0.69 12.75 -2.61
CA LEU A 180 0.07 11.70 -3.28
C LEU A 180 1.45 11.58 -2.65
N GLY A 181 1.82 10.37 -2.21
CA GLY A 181 3.18 10.00 -1.80
C GLY A 181 3.74 8.89 -2.69
N ILE A 182 5.06 8.82 -2.76
CA ILE A 182 5.76 7.72 -3.45
C ILE A 182 6.47 6.88 -2.38
N ILE A 183 6.21 5.58 -2.39
CA ILE A 183 6.97 4.62 -1.58
C ILE A 183 8.27 4.34 -2.33
N LEU A 184 9.39 4.72 -1.75
CA LEU A 184 10.70 4.46 -2.32
C LEU A 184 11.23 3.13 -1.79
N ASP A 185 11.06 2.08 -2.59
CA ASP A 185 11.75 0.80 -2.42
C ASP A 185 12.75 0.60 -3.57
N PRO A 186 14.05 0.85 -3.33
CA PRO A 186 15.06 0.72 -4.37
C PRO A 186 15.16 -0.70 -4.93
N THR A 187 14.85 -1.73 -4.12
CA THR A 187 14.96 -3.13 -4.56
C THR A 187 13.91 -3.49 -5.62
N ASN A 188 12.75 -2.82 -5.59
CA ASN A 188 11.72 -2.98 -6.61
C ASN A 188 12.06 -2.35 -7.97
N LEU A 189 13.18 -1.61 -8.07
CA LEU A 189 13.65 -0.93 -9.28
C LEU A 189 15.03 -1.43 -9.73
N ILE A 190 15.57 -2.45 -9.08
CA ILE A 190 16.84 -3.08 -9.46
C ILE A 190 16.57 -4.24 -10.41
N ASP A 191 17.27 -4.25 -11.53
CA ASP A 191 17.30 -5.34 -12.51
C ASP A 191 18.74 -5.81 -12.79
N SER A 192 18.91 -6.72 -13.74
CA SER A 192 20.24 -7.25 -14.09
C SER A 192 21.17 -6.25 -14.79
N GLU A 193 20.64 -5.11 -15.23
CA GLU A 193 21.42 -4.07 -15.94
C GLU A 193 21.91 -2.98 -15.01
N ASN A 194 21.18 -2.72 -13.93
CA ASN A 194 21.45 -1.63 -12.99
C ASN A 194 21.86 -2.07 -11.57
N TYR A 195 22.07 -3.39 -11.39
CA TYR A 195 22.53 -3.98 -10.12
C TYR A 195 24.00 -3.67 -9.81
#